data_762bee207d6b161da9c1b682fdc08cfb
#
_entry.id   762bee207d6b161da9c1b682fdc08cfb
#
_cell.length_a   1.000
_cell.length_b   1.000
_cell.length_c   1.000
_cell.angle_alpha   90.00
_cell.angle_beta   90.00
_cell.angle_gamma   90.00
#
_symmetry.space_group_name_H-M   'P 1'
#
loop_
_entity.id
_entity.type
_entity.pdbx_description
1 polymer ?
#
loop_
_entity_poly.entity_id
_entity_poly.type
_entity_poly.pdbx_seq_one_letter_code
_entity_poly.pdbx_strand_id
1 'polypeptide(L)'
;MIQDNQKNFSRLQMLIDAIVIAVTYVLAWMIRFIGPFAYSAVRALAFEEYMFALIFIIPGYLLLYQAFTLYEPLHMQGRRLVLANIIKANVLGLLLIVFSLYMMGESDFSRLTVYIFCVINIFAEWGVRLFIFSMLRKMRKRGLNQKQMILVGYSRAAEEYIDRIQQNPQWGYVVRGILDDNVPAGTVYNGIKVIGRIANLSVILPANRLDEIAITLGLSEYYRLE
;
A
#
# COMPACT_ATOMS: atom_id res chain seq x y z
N MET A 1 -0.30 -18.64 -4.62
CA MET A 1 -0.38 -17.70 -5.77
C MET A 1 -0.76 -16.26 -5.38
N ILE A 2 -1.75 -16.04 -4.51
CA ILE A 2 -2.16 -14.68 -4.11
C ILE A 2 -1.08 -14.00 -3.25
N GLN A 3 -0.50 -14.74 -2.30
CA GLN A 3 0.61 -14.25 -1.47
C GLN A 3 1.86 -13.90 -2.29
N ASP A 4 2.13 -14.61 -3.39
CA ASP A 4 3.29 -14.34 -4.23
C ASP A 4 3.14 -13.05 -5.02
N ASN A 5 1.95 -12.77 -5.56
CA ASN A 5 1.69 -11.50 -6.25
C ASN A 5 1.76 -10.30 -5.30
N GLN A 6 1.30 -10.45 -4.06
CA GLN A 6 1.37 -9.40 -3.05
C GLN A 6 2.81 -9.15 -2.60
N LYS A 7 3.58 -10.21 -2.35
CA LYS A 7 5.01 -10.10 -2.02
C LYS A 7 5.81 -9.44 -3.15
N ASN A 8 5.53 -9.82 -4.40
CA ASN A 8 6.19 -9.21 -5.55
C ASN A 8 5.84 -7.74 -5.71
N PHE A 9 4.59 -7.36 -5.44
CA PHE A 9 4.17 -5.95 -5.44
C PHE A 9 4.87 -5.15 -4.34
N SER A 10 4.94 -5.68 -3.13
CA SER A 10 5.66 -5.02 -2.02
C SER A 10 7.16 -4.88 -2.32
N ARG A 11 7.80 -5.88 -2.94
CA ARG A 11 9.21 -5.79 -3.37
C ARG A 11 9.41 -4.72 -4.44
N LEU A 12 8.52 -4.67 -5.45
CA LEU A 12 8.57 -3.62 -6.46
C LEU A 12 8.42 -2.22 -5.84
N GLN A 13 7.53 -2.10 -4.87
CA GLN A 13 7.30 -0.85 -4.15
C GLN A 13 8.55 -0.43 -3.34
N MET A 14 9.22 -1.37 -2.66
CA MET A 14 10.49 -1.12 -1.98
C MET A 14 11.59 -0.64 -2.95
N LEU A 15 11.67 -1.20 -4.16
CA LEU A 15 12.62 -0.76 -5.17
C LEU A 15 12.32 0.66 -5.65
N ILE A 16 11.06 0.98 -5.88
CA ILE A 16 10.64 2.35 -6.27
C ILE A 16 11.01 3.34 -5.15
N ASP A 17 10.70 3.02 -3.89
CA ASP A 17 11.01 3.87 -2.75
C ASP A 17 12.53 4.09 -2.61
N ALA A 18 13.35 3.04 -2.79
CA ALA A 18 14.81 3.17 -2.77
C ALA A 18 15.31 4.16 -3.83
N ILE A 19 14.73 4.12 -5.04
CA ILE A 19 15.07 5.06 -6.13
C ILE A 19 14.60 6.47 -5.76
N VAL A 20 13.39 6.62 -5.22
CA VAL A 20 12.85 7.92 -4.79
C VAL A 20 13.73 8.54 -3.71
N ILE A 21 14.11 7.77 -2.69
CA ILE A 21 15.00 8.22 -1.61
C ILE A 21 16.35 8.69 -2.20
N ALA A 22 16.95 7.89 -3.09
CA ALA A 22 18.21 8.27 -3.72
C ALA A 22 18.10 9.57 -4.52
N VAL A 23 17.07 9.68 -5.37
CA VAL A 23 16.85 10.85 -6.23
C VAL A 23 16.56 12.09 -5.37
N THR A 24 15.70 12.00 -4.36
CA THR A 24 15.35 13.13 -3.49
C THR A 24 16.53 13.58 -2.64
N TYR A 25 17.40 12.66 -2.25
CA TYR A 25 18.61 13.00 -1.52
C TYR A 25 19.63 13.74 -2.41
N VAL A 26 19.85 13.26 -3.63
CA VAL A 26 20.70 13.96 -4.62
C VAL A 26 20.13 15.34 -4.94
N LEU A 27 18.82 15.45 -5.13
CA LEU A 27 18.16 16.74 -5.36
C LEU A 27 18.35 17.71 -4.17
N ALA A 28 18.23 17.19 -2.94
CA ALA A 28 18.47 17.99 -1.74
C ALA A 28 19.91 18.52 -1.68
N TRP A 29 20.88 17.67 -2.03
CA TRP A 29 22.28 18.07 -2.15
C TRP A 29 22.46 19.16 -3.24
N MET A 30 21.88 18.97 -4.42
CA MET A 30 21.95 19.96 -5.51
C MET A 30 21.34 21.31 -5.10
N ILE A 31 20.16 21.31 -4.45
CA ILE A 31 19.50 22.52 -3.97
C ILE A 31 20.36 23.22 -2.93
N ARG A 32 21.05 22.47 -2.08
CA ARG A 32 21.91 23.01 -1.02
C ARG A 32 23.20 23.62 -1.55
N PHE A 33 23.88 22.95 -2.50
CA PHE A 33 25.24 23.30 -2.90
C PHE A 33 25.33 23.97 -4.29
N ILE A 34 24.37 23.75 -5.17
CA ILE A 34 24.31 24.36 -6.50
C ILE A 34 23.21 25.40 -6.60
N GLY A 35 22.13 25.26 -5.80
CA GLY A 35 20.94 26.08 -5.83
C GLY A 35 21.01 27.37 -4.99
N PRO A 36 19.85 27.92 -4.61
CA PRO A 36 19.74 29.23 -3.96
C PRO A 36 20.39 29.29 -2.56
N PHE A 37 20.67 28.17 -1.96
CA PHE A 37 21.30 28.09 -0.62
C PHE A 37 22.82 27.89 -0.67
N ALA A 38 23.44 27.89 -1.86
CA ALA A 38 24.87 27.63 -2.04
C ALA A 38 25.76 28.65 -1.30
N TYR A 39 25.34 29.90 -1.25
CA TYR A 39 26.09 30.99 -0.62
C TYR A 39 26.37 30.79 0.88
N SER A 40 25.55 30.04 1.58
CA SER A 40 25.72 29.77 3.03
C SER A 40 26.55 28.51 3.34
N ALA A 41 27.14 27.86 2.35
CA ALA A 41 27.96 26.66 2.52
C ALA A 41 29.44 27.03 2.74
N VAL A 42 29.82 27.33 3.99
CA VAL A 42 31.18 27.77 4.34
C VAL A 42 32.19 26.61 4.36
N ARG A 43 31.79 25.40 4.70
CA ARG A 43 32.54 24.14 4.58
C ARG A 43 31.59 23.06 4.10
N ALA A 44 31.93 22.39 3.04
CA ALA A 44 31.16 21.28 2.50
C ALA A 44 32.06 20.08 2.35
N LEU A 45 31.60 18.94 2.85
CA LEU A 45 32.15 17.64 2.51
C LEU A 45 32.08 17.42 0.99
N ALA A 46 32.98 16.60 0.47
CA ALA A 46 32.98 16.25 -0.95
C ALA A 46 31.65 15.54 -1.34
N PHE A 47 31.25 15.66 -2.60
CA PHE A 47 30.05 14.99 -3.12
C PHE A 47 30.07 13.47 -2.83
N GLU A 48 31.23 12.84 -2.93
CA GLU A 48 31.41 11.41 -2.69
C GLU A 48 31.04 11.02 -1.26
N GLU A 49 31.35 11.83 -0.27
CA GLU A 49 31.04 11.58 1.15
C GLU A 49 29.52 11.64 1.40
N TYR A 50 28.83 12.60 0.75
CA TYR A 50 27.35 12.63 0.77
C TYR A 50 26.75 11.39 0.12
N MET A 51 27.30 10.93 -1.01
CA MET A 51 26.80 9.74 -1.70
C MET A 51 27.06 8.47 -0.90
N PHE A 52 28.17 8.41 -0.16
CA PHE A 52 28.44 7.30 0.75
C PHE A 52 27.37 7.15 1.84
N ALA A 53 26.83 8.26 2.35
CA ALA A 53 25.76 8.23 3.34
C ALA A 53 24.47 7.51 2.83
N LEU A 54 24.24 7.47 1.50
CA LEU A 54 23.08 6.75 0.92
C LEU A 54 23.09 5.26 1.21
N ILE A 55 24.26 4.64 1.41
CA ILE A 55 24.39 3.22 1.75
C ILE A 55 23.67 2.92 3.07
N PHE A 56 23.61 3.87 3.97
CA PHE A 56 22.94 3.75 5.28
C PHE A 56 21.52 4.34 5.25
N ILE A 57 21.32 5.45 4.54
CA ILE A 57 20.06 6.17 4.47
C ILE A 57 18.99 5.30 3.78
N ILE A 58 19.29 4.69 2.63
CA ILE A 58 18.31 3.89 1.88
C ILE A 58 17.79 2.72 2.72
N PRO A 59 18.62 1.79 3.22
CA PRO A 59 18.10 0.69 4.02
C PRO A 59 17.42 1.16 5.31
N GLY A 60 17.93 2.21 5.95
CA GLY A 60 17.30 2.81 7.13
C GLY A 60 15.88 3.29 6.87
N TYR A 61 15.66 4.02 5.79
CA TYR A 61 14.32 4.49 5.41
C TYR A 61 13.40 3.34 4.98
N LEU A 62 13.90 2.33 4.25
CA LEU A 62 13.11 1.16 3.89
C LEU A 62 12.64 0.38 5.14
N LEU A 63 13.50 0.24 6.15
CA LEU A 63 13.13 -0.35 7.43
C LEU A 63 12.07 0.49 8.17
N LEU A 64 12.20 1.82 8.17
CA LEU A 64 11.20 2.71 8.74
C LEU A 64 9.87 2.59 8.00
N TYR A 65 9.87 2.56 6.67
CA TYR A 65 8.66 2.40 5.87
C TYR A 65 7.98 1.05 6.12
N GLN A 66 8.76 -0.01 6.34
CA GLN A 66 8.23 -1.31 6.75
C GLN A 66 7.64 -1.26 8.18
N ALA A 67 8.32 -0.64 9.13
CA ALA A 67 7.86 -0.48 10.50
C ALA A 67 6.55 0.33 10.60
N PHE A 68 6.38 1.34 9.73
CA PHE A 68 5.15 2.12 9.62
C PHE A 68 4.13 1.53 8.63
N THR A 69 4.24 0.23 8.31
CA THR A 69 3.26 -0.54 7.52
C THR A 69 2.98 0.00 6.12
N LEU A 70 3.90 0.77 5.53
CA LEU A 70 3.73 1.39 4.19
C LEU A 70 3.72 0.36 3.05
N TYR A 71 4.11 -0.89 3.31
CA TYR A 71 4.12 -2.00 2.33
C TYR A 71 2.94 -2.95 2.49
N GLU A 72 2.02 -2.66 3.41
CA GLU A 72 0.77 -3.39 3.52
C GLU A 72 -0.18 -3.09 2.34
N PRO A 73 -1.15 -3.99 2.09
CA PRO A 73 -2.06 -3.81 0.97
C PRO A 73 -2.79 -2.48 0.99
N LEU A 74 -2.64 -1.70 -0.08
CA LEU A 74 -3.20 -0.34 -0.23
C LEU A 74 -4.74 -0.27 -0.11
N HIS A 75 -5.46 -1.39 -0.31
CA HIS A 75 -6.91 -1.43 -0.16
C HIS A 75 -7.36 -1.45 1.31
N MET A 76 -6.46 -1.83 2.22
CA MET A 76 -6.73 -1.80 3.68
C MET A 76 -6.38 -0.45 4.31
N GLN A 77 -5.60 0.38 3.63
CA GLN A 77 -5.13 1.66 4.16
C GLN A 77 -5.82 2.85 3.49
N GLY A 78 -6.41 3.72 4.29
CA GLY A 78 -6.92 4.99 3.81
C GLY A 78 -5.77 5.94 3.41
N ARG A 79 -5.98 6.78 2.39
CA ARG A 79 -4.97 7.74 1.92
C ARG A 79 -4.40 8.62 3.04
N ARG A 80 -5.24 9.04 4.00
CA ARG A 80 -4.81 9.87 5.14
C ARG A 80 -3.83 9.14 6.04
N LEU A 81 -4.06 7.85 6.29
CA LEU A 81 -3.19 7.01 7.11
C LEU A 81 -1.82 6.82 6.44
N VAL A 82 -1.80 6.54 5.12
CA VAL A 82 -0.57 6.42 4.35
C VAL A 82 0.25 7.71 4.41
N LEU A 83 -0.37 8.88 4.21
CA LEU A 83 0.31 10.17 4.34
C LEU A 83 0.87 10.38 5.74
N ALA A 84 0.08 10.10 6.78
CA ALA A 84 0.54 10.22 8.16
C ALA A 84 1.73 9.31 8.46
N ASN A 85 1.74 8.09 7.93
CA ASN A 85 2.83 7.14 8.11
C ASN A 85 4.09 7.56 7.33
N ILE A 86 3.95 8.15 6.13
CA ILE A 86 5.08 8.75 5.39
C ILE A 86 5.70 9.88 6.23
N ILE A 87 4.89 10.78 6.77
CA ILE A 87 5.37 11.89 7.59
C ILE A 87 6.09 11.37 8.84
N LYS A 88 5.49 10.42 9.57
CA LYS A 88 6.10 9.82 10.77
C LYS A 88 7.44 9.16 10.46
N ALA A 89 7.52 8.36 9.39
CA ALA A 89 8.74 7.70 8.99
C ALA A 89 9.85 8.70 8.61
N ASN A 90 9.48 9.76 7.87
CA ASN A 90 10.44 10.78 7.47
C ASN A 90 10.93 11.64 8.65
N VAL A 91 10.03 12.01 9.56
CA VAL A 91 10.42 12.76 10.78
C VAL A 91 11.33 11.92 11.67
N LEU A 92 10.99 10.64 11.87
CA LEU A 92 11.86 9.74 12.65
C LEU A 92 13.19 9.51 11.94
N GLY A 93 13.21 9.33 10.62
CA GLY A 93 14.44 9.23 9.82
C GLY A 93 15.32 10.47 9.92
N LEU A 94 14.72 11.66 9.85
CA LEU A 94 15.41 12.94 10.08
C LEU A 94 16.10 12.95 11.46
N LEU A 95 15.35 12.61 12.52
CA LEU A 95 15.89 12.58 13.88
C LEU A 95 17.04 11.59 14.02
N LEU A 96 16.92 10.40 13.43
CA LEU A 96 17.97 9.38 13.46
C LEU A 96 19.23 9.83 12.71
N ILE A 97 19.10 10.45 11.53
CA ILE A 97 20.24 10.98 10.79
C ILE A 97 20.94 12.07 11.59
N VAL A 98 20.20 13.06 12.10
CA VAL A 98 20.77 14.17 12.88
C VAL A 98 21.44 13.65 14.15
N PHE A 99 20.83 12.69 14.83
CA PHE A 99 21.41 12.04 16.01
C PHE A 99 22.72 11.29 15.66
N SER A 100 22.72 10.53 14.55
CA SER A 100 23.91 9.81 14.10
C SER A 100 25.07 10.76 13.77
N LEU A 101 24.81 11.85 13.06
CA LEU A 101 25.78 12.89 12.75
C LEU A 101 26.36 13.54 14.02
N TYR A 102 25.52 13.76 15.03
CA TYR A 102 25.94 14.30 16.31
C TYR A 102 26.85 13.31 17.07
N MET A 103 26.48 12.03 17.09
CA MET A 103 27.29 10.98 17.76
C MET A 103 28.64 10.74 17.08
N MET A 104 28.72 10.89 15.76
CA MET A 104 29.96 10.73 15.00
C MET A 104 30.85 11.97 15.07
N GLY A 105 30.36 13.08 15.64
CA GLY A 105 31.10 14.33 15.70
C GLY A 105 31.27 15.04 14.35
N GLU A 106 30.45 14.66 13.35
CA GLU A 106 30.49 15.21 11.99
C GLU A 106 29.88 16.60 11.94
N SER A 107 30.72 17.62 12.20
CA SER A 107 30.30 19.03 12.17
C SER A 107 30.15 19.59 10.75
N ASP A 108 30.88 19.02 9.79
CA ASP A 108 31.00 19.52 8.42
C ASP A 108 29.86 19.03 7.50
N PHE A 109 29.08 18.06 7.96
CA PHE A 109 27.87 17.63 7.28
C PHE A 109 26.75 18.65 7.37
N SER A 110 26.24 19.12 6.24
CA SER A 110 25.19 20.13 6.23
C SER A 110 23.84 19.61 6.72
N ARG A 111 23.44 20.02 7.91
CA ARG A 111 22.11 19.67 8.48
C ARG A 111 20.96 20.18 7.60
N LEU A 112 21.17 21.30 6.91
CA LEU A 112 20.17 21.86 5.99
C LEU A 112 19.88 20.90 4.82
N THR A 113 20.87 20.16 4.32
CA THR A 113 20.66 19.10 3.32
C THR A 113 19.68 18.05 3.82
N VAL A 114 19.80 17.63 5.08
CA VAL A 114 18.90 16.62 5.67
C VAL A 114 17.47 17.15 5.81
N TYR A 115 17.31 18.43 6.20
CA TYR A 115 15.98 19.05 6.27
C TYR A 115 15.33 19.18 4.89
N ILE A 116 16.07 19.64 3.89
CA ILE A 116 15.59 19.73 2.50
C ILE A 116 15.21 18.35 1.98
N PHE A 117 16.07 17.36 2.21
CA PHE A 117 15.78 15.97 1.86
C PHE A 117 14.47 15.48 2.48
N CYS A 118 14.29 15.65 3.79
CA CYS A 118 13.07 15.22 4.48
C CYS A 118 11.81 15.81 3.84
N VAL A 119 11.81 17.12 3.57
CA VAL A 119 10.66 17.80 2.97
C VAL A 119 10.38 17.27 1.56
N ILE A 120 11.41 17.24 0.70
CA ILE A 120 11.25 16.78 -0.69
C ILE A 120 10.81 15.30 -0.72
N ASN A 121 11.40 14.47 0.13
CA ASN A 121 11.09 13.05 0.18
C ASN A 121 9.64 12.79 0.60
N ILE A 122 9.09 13.53 1.57
CA ILE A 122 7.67 13.42 1.94
C ILE A 122 6.77 13.69 0.72
N PHE A 123 7.02 14.77 -0.02
CA PHE A 123 6.20 15.11 -1.20
C PHE A 123 6.39 14.11 -2.34
N ALA A 124 7.60 13.67 -2.59
CA ALA A 124 7.90 12.70 -3.65
C ALA A 124 7.24 11.34 -3.35
N GLU A 125 7.41 10.81 -2.14
CA GLU A 125 6.79 9.56 -1.70
C GLU A 125 5.27 9.64 -1.73
N TRP A 126 4.70 10.74 -1.26
CA TRP A 126 3.26 10.95 -1.36
C TRP A 126 2.77 10.97 -2.80
N GLY A 127 3.50 11.66 -3.69
CA GLY A 127 3.20 11.70 -5.12
C GLY A 127 3.23 10.30 -5.75
N VAL A 128 4.25 9.51 -5.45
CA VAL A 128 4.35 8.11 -5.91
C VAL A 128 3.18 7.27 -5.40
N ARG A 129 2.80 7.40 -4.13
CA ARG A 129 1.62 6.69 -3.58
C ARG A 129 0.34 7.09 -4.30
N LEU A 130 0.11 8.39 -4.53
CA LEU A 130 -1.06 8.87 -5.27
C LEU A 130 -1.09 8.33 -6.71
N PHE A 131 0.07 8.29 -7.38
CA PHE A 131 0.19 7.70 -8.71
C PHE A 131 -0.19 6.21 -8.71
N ILE A 132 0.37 5.42 -7.77
CA ILE A 132 0.04 4.00 -7.61
C ILE A 132 -1.45 3.81 -7.33
N PHE A 133 -2.04 4.57 -6.42
CA PHE A 133 -3.49 4.53 -6.15
C PHE A 133 -4.33 4.81 -7.41
N SER A 134 -3.94 5.83 -8.17
CA SER A 134 -4.64 6.22 -9.39
C SER A 134 -4.54 5.13 -10.46
N MET A 135 -3.34 4.59 -10.65
CA MET A 135 -3.07 3.51 -11.61
C MET A 135 -3.88 2.25 -11.27
N LEU A 136 -3.82 1.79 -10.02
CA LEU A 136 -4.56 0.61 -9.56
C LEU A 136 -6.07 0.81 -9.72
N ARG A 137 -6.60 1.99 -9.37
CA ARG A 137 -8.01 2.33 -9.55
C ARG A 137 -8.42 2.27 -11.02
N LYS A 138 -7.57 2.77 -11.93
CA LYS A 138 -7.82 2.75 -13.38
C LYS A 138 -7.78 1.32 -13.93
N MET A 139 -6.82 0.50 -13.49
CA MET A 139 -6.73 -0.91 -13.86
C MET A 139 -7.96 -1.70 -13.41
N ARG A 140 -8.41 -1.52 -12.17
CA ARG A 140 -9.60 -2.18 -11.62
C ARG A 140 -10.87 -1.82 -12.39
N LYS A 141 -11.04 -0.55 -12.75
CA LYS A 141 -12.17 -0.11 -13.59
C LYS A 141 -12.18 -0.76 -14.98
N ARG A 142 -11.00 -1.19 -15.48
CA ARG A 142 -10.85 -1.92 -16.75
C ARG A 142 -10.97 -3.44 -16.59
N GLY A 143 -11.37 -3.94 -15.42
CA GLY A 143 -11.48 -5.36 -15.14
C GLY A 143 -10.16 -6.09 -14.84
N LEU A 144 -9.04 -5.33 -14.76
CA LEU A 144 -7.74 -5.88 -14.41
C LEU A 144 -7.50 -5.83 -12.89
N ASN A 145 -6.74 -6.80 -12.37
CA ASN A 145 -6.41 -6.89 -10.94
C ASN A 145 -7.66 -6.90 -10.03
N GLN A 146 -8.69 -7.64 -10.45
CA GLN A 146 -9.90 -7.85 -9.67
C GLN A 146 -9.73 -9.07 -8.76
N LYS A 147 -10.28 -8.97 -7.56
CA LYS A 147 -10.39 -10.07 -6.60
C LYS A 147 -11.72 -10.79 -6.80
N GLN A 148 -11.64 -12.11 -6.91
CA GLN A 148 -12.81 -12.96 -7.04
C GLN A 148 -13.31 -13.38 -5.66
N MET A 149 -14.59 -13.17 -5.38
CA MET A 149 -15.19 -13.49 -4.10
C MET A 149 -16.47 -14.30 -4.26
N ILE A 150 -16.76 -15.08 -3.23
CA ILE A 150 -18.06 -15.75 -3.04
C ILE A 150 -18.70 -15.18 -1.78
N LEU A 151 -20.02 -15.04 -1.84
CA LEU A 151 -20.85 -14.71 -0.67
C LEU A 151 -21.40 -15.98 -0.07
N VAL A 152 -21.40 -16.06 1.27
CA VAL A 152 -22.01 -17.14 2.03
C VAL A 152 -23.22 -16.57 2.79
N GLY A 153 -24.40 -17.02 2.40
CA GLY A 153 -25.70 -16.55 2.88
C GLY A 153 -26.36 -15.54 1.94
N TYR A 154 -27.55 -15.87 1.45
CA TYR A 154 -28.41 -14.96 0.69
C TYR A 154 -29.34 -14.22 1.64
N SER A 155 -29.05 -12.99 1.89
CA SER A 155 -29.79 -12.12 2.79
C SER A 155 -29.89 -10.72 2.21
N ARG A 156 -30.71 -9.86 2.81
CA ARG A 156 -30.76 -8.43 2.44
C ARG A 156 -29.36 -7.77 2.54
N ALA A 157 -28.54 -8.20 3.49
CA ALA A 157 -27.17 -7.73 3.60
C ALA A 157 -26.33 -8.17 2.40
N ALA A 158 -26.54 -9.39 1.85
CA ALA A 158 -25.90 -9.84 0.62
C ALA A 158 -26.29 -8.98 -0.58
N GLU A 159 -27.57 -8.67 -0.71
CA GLU A 159 -28.08 -7.81 -1.80
C GLU A 159 -27.46 -6.40 -1.73
N GLU A 160 -27.49 -5.75 -0.57
CA GLU A 160 -26.88 -4.44 -0.35
C GLU A 160 -25.35 -4.47 -0.60
N TYR A 161 -24.68 -5.57 -0.26
CA TYR A 161 -23.26 -5.74 -0.49
C TYR A 161 -22.92 -5.87 -1.98
N ILE A 162 -23.74 -6.66 -2.72
CA ILE A 162 -23.62 -6.80 -4.19
C ILE A 162 -23.81 -5.44 -4.85
N ASP A 163 -24.83 -4.70 -4.48
CA ASP A 163 -25.13 -3.38 -5.04
C ASP A 163 -23.96 -2.41 -4.81
N ARG A 164 -23.40 -2.40 -3.61
CA ARG A 164 -22.23 -1.58 -3.28
C ARG A 164 -21.01 -1.95 -4.12
N ILE A 165 -20.74 -3.23 -4.36
CA ILE A 165 -19.62 -3.67 -5.19
C ILE A 165 -19.85 -3.23 -6.65
N GLN A 166 -21.06 -3.42 -7.19
CA GLN A 166 -21.38 -3.06 -8.58
C GLN A 166 -21.32 -1.54 -8.81
N GLN A 167 -21.76 -0.75 -7.83
CA GLN A 167 -21.65 0.71 -7.87
C GLN A 167 -20.21 1.23 -7.72
N ASN A 168 -19.31 0.39 -7.18
CA ASN A 168 -17.92 0.77 -6.93
C ASN A 168 -16.89 -0.15 -7.60
N PRO A 169 -16.85 -0.23 -8.94
CA PRO A 169 -15.95 -1.12 -9.68
C PRO A 169 -14.46 -0.84 -9.38
N GLN A 170 -14.14 0.35 -8.87
CA GLN A 170 -12.80 0.72 -8.46
C GLN A 170 -12.30 -0.04 -7.21
N TRP A 171 -13.18 -0.69 -6.46
CA TRP A 171 -12.78 -1.56 -5.36
C TRP A 171 -12.12 -2.84 -5.86
N GLY A 172 -12.47 -3.25 -7.09
CA GLY A 172 -11.86 -4.38 -7.77
C GLY A 172 -12.32 -5.73 -7.24
N TYR A 173 -13.54 -5.81 -6.72
CA TYR A 173 -14.18 -7.08 -6.35
C TYR A 173 -15.14 -7.55 -7.43
N VAL A 174 -15.17 -8.86 -7.64
CA VAL A 174 -16.15 -9.53 -8.51
C VAL A 174 -16.77 -10.67 -7.72
N VAL A 175 -18.08 -10.59 -7.51
CA VAL A 175 -18.84 -11.66 -6.88
C VAL A 175 -19.11 -12.74 -7.93
N ARG A 176 -18.59 -13.95 -7.72
CA ARG A 176 -18.75 -15.09 -8.63
C ARG A 176 -20.04 -15.86 -8.41
N GLY A 177 -20.58 -15.80 -7.20
CA GLY A 177 -21.81 -16.49 -6.84
C GLY A 177 -22.09 -16.38 -5.35
N ILE A 178 -23.25 -16.91 -4.98
CA ILE A 178 -23.74 -16.96 -3.60
C ILE A 178 -23.91 -18.42 -3.24
N LEU A 179 -23.54 -18.81 -2.03
CA LEU A 179 -23.86 -20.10 -1.43
C LEU A 179 -24.92 -19.91 -0.35
N ASP A 180 -26.01 -20.66 -0.44
CA ASP A 180 -27.08 -20.61 0.55
C ASP A 180 -27.79 -21.96 0.64
N ASP A 181 -28.23 -22.34 1.86
CA ASP A 181 -28.92 -23.60 2.08
C ASP A 181 -30.44 -23.47 1.96
N ASN A 182 -30.98 -22.27 2.15
CA ASN A 182 -32.42 -22.00 2.20
C ASN A 182 -32.96 -21.51 0.85
N VAL A 183 -32.10 -20.93 0.01
CA VAL A 183 -32.50 -20.37 -1.30
C VAL A 183 -32.14 -21.36 -2.41
N PRO A 184 -33.07 -21.67 -3.34
CA PRO A 184 -32.82 -22.61 -4.41
C PRO A 184 -31.65 -22.19 -5.32
N ALA A 185 -30.81 -23.15 -5.68
CA ALA A 185 -29.75 -22.92 -6.66
C ALA A 185 -30.36 -22.44 -7.97
N GLY A 186 -29.72 -21.46 -8.60
CA GLY A 186 -30.25 -20.80 -9.81
C GLY A 186 -30.98 -19.50 -9.59
N THR A 187 -31.34 -19.16 -8.34
CA THR A 187 -31.86 -17.82 -8.01
C THR A 187 -30.83 -16.75 -8.38
N VAL A 188 -31.26 -15.67 -9.03
CA VAL A 188 -30.37 -14.62 -9.55
C VAL A 188 -30.73 -13.27 -8.94
N TYR A 189 -29.73 -12.57 -8.43
CA TYR A 189 -29.84 -11.17 -8.01
C TYR A 189 -28.77 -10.33 -8.73
N ASN A 190 -29.21 -9.31 -9.47
CA ASN A 190 -28.32 -8.40 -10.23
C ASN A 190 -27.24 -9.13 -11.06
N GLY A 191 -27.62 -10.25 -11.72
CA GLY A 191 -26.73 -11.06 -12.54
C GLY A 191 -25.86 -12.06 -11.79
N ILE A 192 -25.94 -12.12 -10.47
CA ILE A 192 -25.20 -13.05 -9.60
C ILE A 192 -26.12 -14.19 -9.18
N LYS A 193 -25.68 -15.44 -9.41
CA LYS A 193 -26.47 -16.65 -9.13
C LYS A 193 -26.15 -17.25 -7.78
N VAL A 194 -27.16 -17.82 -7.15
CA VAL A 194 -26.98 -18.81 -6.07
C VAL A 194 -26.50 -20.09 -6.74
N ILE A 195 -25.23 -20.48 -6.49
CA ILE A 195 -24.55 -21.57 -7.18
C ILE A 195 -24.61 -22.89 -6.44
N GLY A 196 -25.06 -22.91 -5.18
CA GLY A 196 -25.19 -24.12 -4.41
C GLY A 196 -25.33 -23.88 -2.91
N ARG A 197 -25.16 -24.96 -2.16
CA ARG A 197 -25.24 -24.96 -0.69
C ARG A 197 -23.89 -24.56 -0.05
N ILE A 198 -23.94 -24.17 1.21
CA ILE A 198 -22.75 -23.79 2.00
C ILE A 198 -21.74 -24.95 2.06
N ALA A 199 -22.22 -26.19 2.19
CA ALA A 199 -21.36 -27.39 2.17
C ALA A 199 -20.51 -27.54 0.89
N ASN A 200 -20.94 -26.94 -0.23
CA ASN A 200 -20.18 -26.98 -1.49
C ASN A 200 -18.93 -26.07 -1.45
N LEU A 201 -18.77 -25.24 -0.41
CA LEU A 201 -17.61 -24.36 -0.25
C LEU A 201 -16.29 -25.15 -0.25
N SER A 202 -16.26 -26.35 0.39
CA SER A 202 -15.08 -27.21 0.43
C SER A 202 -14.65 -27.73 -0.95
N VAL A 203 -15.59 -27.89 -1.88
CA VAL A 203 -15.34 -28.31 -3.26
C VAL A 203 -14.98 -27.14 -4.16
N ILE A 204 -15.61 -25.99 -3.93
CA ILE A 204 -15.44 -24.80 -4.77
C ILE A 204 -14.11 -24.08 -4.46
N LEU A 205 -13.65 -24.10 -3.22
CA LEU A 205 -12.40 -23.45 -2.80
C LEU A 205 -11.16 -23.96 -3.58
N PRO A 206 -10.94 -25.28 -3.72
CA PRO A 206 -9.80 -25.79 -4.49
C PRO A 206 -9.94 -25.61 -6.00
N ALA A 207 -11.18 -25.67 -6.51
CA ALA A 207 -11.47 -25.65 -7.94
C ALA A 207 -11.45 -24.23 -8.54
N ASN A 208 -11.83 -23.25 -7.76
CA ASN A 208 -11.88 -21.85 -8.18
C ASN A 208 -10.78 -21.03 -7.49
N ARG A 209 -10.12 -20.17 -8.27
CA ARG A 209 -9.15 -19.19 -7.76
C ARG A 209 -9.87 -18.06 -7.03
N LEU A 210 -10.45 -18.38 -5.87
CA LEU A 210 -11.12 -17.40 -5.02
C LEU A 210 -10.10 -16.67 -4.17
N ASP A 211 -10.27 -15.37 -4.09
CA ASP A 211 -9.40 -14.49 -3.32
C ASP A 211 -9.99 -14.19 -1.93
N GLU A 212 -11.34 -14.18 -1.82
CA GLU A 212 -12.01 -13.76 -0.60
C GLU A 212 -13.41 -14.41 -0.48
N ILE A 213 -13.82 -14.63 0.75
CA ILE A 213 -15.16 -15.11 1.10
C ILE A 213 -15.78 -14.05 2.01
N ALA A 214 -16.96 -13.57 1.66
CA ALA A 214 -17.72 -12.69 2.53
C ALA A 214 -18.93 -13.45 3.10
N ILE A 215 -19.07 -13.39 4.42
CA ILE A 215 -20.16 -14.05 5.15
C ILE A 215 -21.25 -13.01 5.36
N THR A 216 -22.43 -13.29 4.80
CA THR A 216 -23.62 -12.43 4.84
C THR A 216 -24.81 -13.14 5.50
N LEU A 217 -24.52 -14.19 6.27
CA LEU A 217 -25.50 -14.89 7.08
C LEU A 217 -26.08 -13.99 8.19
N GLY A 218 -27.33 -14.17 8.52
CA GLY A 218 -27.93 -13.55 9.71
C GLY A 218 -27.29 -14.10 10.99
N LEU A 219 -27.30 -13.31 12.07
CA LEU A 219 -26.73 -13.72 13.37
C LEU A 219 -27.28 -15.05 13.89
N SER A 220 -28.54 -15.36 13.58
CA SER A 220 -29.20 -16.63 13.93
C SER A 220 -28.68 -17.86 13.16
N GLU A 221 -27.91 -17.66 12.12
CA GLU A 221 -27.42 -18.73 11.23
C GLU A 221 -25.91 -18.97 11.34
N TYR A 222 -25.21 -18.23 12.21
CA TYR A 222 -23.76 -18.37 12.41
C TYR A 222 -23.31 -19.76 12.86
N TYR A 223 -24.20 -20.53 13.53
CA TYR A 223 -23.90 -21.92 13.92
C TYR A 223 -23.67 -22.88 12.74
N ARG A 224 -24.00 -22.46 11.51
CA ARG A 224 -23.78 -23.24 10.28
C ARG A 224 -22.36 -23.13 9.71
N LEU A 225 -21.52 -22.32 10.34
CA LEU A 225 -20.13 -22.11 9.92
C LEU A 225 -19.14 -23.04 10.64
N GLU A 226 -19.60 -23.79 11.64
CA GLU A 226 -18.88 -24.86 12.31
C GLU A 226 -19.02 -26.19 11.53
#